data_394c56f4760dfde76b11502335af26cc
#
_entry.id   394c56f4760dfde76b11502335af26cc
#
_cell.length_a   1.000
_cell.length_b   1.000
_cell.length_c   1.000
_cell.angle_alpha   90.00
_cell.angle_beta   90.00
_cell.angle_gamma   90.00
#
_symmetry.space_group_name_H-M   'P 1'
#
loop_
_entity.id
_entity.type
_entity.pdbx_description
1 polymer ?
#
loop_
_entity_poly.entity_id
_entity_poly.type
_entity_poly.pdbx_seq_one_letter_code
_entity_poly.pdbx_strand_id
1 'polypeptide(L)'
;LPCVQASGNIRQILKDLAKRYQVVVVDAGGQDSEALRSAMTVATHLLLPFRPKRRDLKTLVHVSQLVKLAKAVNPEMLVRGVITQCPTLPSQTQRILDAKEACQSFGIEPLQSITCNRNVYDDADENGSSVLEAETDLKAKEEVESLVAEFLEV
;
A
#
# COMPACT_ATOMS: atom_id res chain seq x y z
N LEU A 1 18.90 -4.80 -1.93
CA LEU A 1 18.03 -4.49 -3.09
C LEU A 1 18.57 -3.27 -3.83
N PRO A 2 18.61 -3.27 -5.20
CA PRO A 2 18.91 -2.07 -5.97
C PRO A 2 17.82 -1.01 -5.71
N CYS A 3 18.24 0.24 -5.43
CA CYS A 3 17.33 1.36 -5.21
C CYS A 3 17.66 2.49 -6.19
N VAL A 4 16.64 3.07 -6.81
CA VAL A 4 16.77 4.21 -7.73
C VAL A 4 15.89 5.34 -7.22
N GLN A 5 16.48 6.47 -6.90
CA GLN A 5 15.74 7.67 -6.57
C GLN A 5 15.38 8.43 -7.85
N ALA A 6 14.11 8.79 -8.01
CA ALA A 6 13.62 9.45 -9.21
C ALA A 6 12.57 10.53 -8.87
N SER A 7 12.47 11.54 -9.72
CA SER A 7 11.52 12.66 -9.57
C SER A 7 10.98 13.12 -10.93
N GLY A 8 9.92 13.91 -10.92
CA GLY A 8 9.24 14.32 -12.15
C GLY A 8 8.52 13.16 -12.83
N ASN A 9 8.51 13.14 -14.16
CA ASN A 9 7.88 12.07 -14.92
C ASN A 9 8.76 10.81 -14.96
N ILE A 10 8.44 9.81 -14.15
CA ILE A 10 9.21 8.57 -14.00
C ILE A 10 8.72 7.42 -14.88
N ARG A 11 7.71 7.65 -15.73
CA ARG A 11 7.09 6.60 -16.57
C ARG A 11 8.11 5.81 -17.39
N GLN A 12 9.05 6.51 -18.05
CA GLN A 12 10.03 5.83 -18.89
C GLN A 12 11.04 5.03 -18.06
N ILE A 13 11.46 5.57 -16.92
CA ILE A 13 12.33 4.89 -15.96
C ILE A 13 11.70 3.56 -15.52
N LEU A 14 10.41 3.57 -15.15
CA LEU A 14 9.69 2.37 -14.73
C LEU A 14 9.59 1.33 -15.83
N LYS A 15 9.31 1.76 -17.08
CA LYS A 15 9.29 0.85 -18.24
C LYS A 15 10.64 0.20 -18.50
N ASP A 16 11.74 0.91 -18.30
CA ASP A 16 13.09 0.39 -18.52
C ASP A 16 13.52 -0.53 -17.35
N LEU A 17 13.11 -0.23 -16.11
CA LEU A 17 13.30 -1.13 -14.97
C LEU A 17 12.51 -2.44 -15.14
N ALA A 18 11.27 -2.36 -15.58
CA ALA A 18 10.42 -3.52 -15.81
C ALA A 18 10.96 -4.51 -16.87
N LYS A 19 11.86 -4.07 -17.78
CA LYS A 19 12.58 -4.95 -18.70
C LYS A 19 13.71 -5.75 -18.04
N ARG A 20 14.18 -5.29 -16.87
CA ARG A 20 15.36 -5.85 -16.17
C ARG A 20 15.00 -6.62 -14.92
N TYR A 21 13.87 -6.30 -14.31
CA TYR A 21 13.42 -6.85 -13.02
C TYR A 21 12.05 -7.48 -13.17
N GLN A 22 11.84 -8.62 -12.51
CA GLN A 22 10.54 -9.29 -12.47
C GLN A 22 9.50 -8.48 -11.68
N VAL A 23 9.95 -7.79 -10.63
CA VAL A 23 9.12 -6.92 -9.79
C VAL A 23 9.83 -5.59 -9.61
N VAL A 24 9.09 -4.50 -9.78
CA VAL A 24 9.52 -3.14 -9.48
C VAL A 24 8.55 -2.55 -8.46
N VAL A 25 9.03 -2.27 -7.26
CA VAL A 25 8.25 -1.63 -6.21
C VAL A 25 8.54 -0.13 -6.25
N VAL A 26 7.49 0.68 -6.31
CA VAL A 26 7.59 2.15 -6.28
C VAL A 26 7.06 2.64 -4.95
N ASP A 27 7.97 3.10 -4.08
CA ASP A 27 7.59 3.83 -2.88
C ASP A 27 7.36 5.29 -3.26
N ALA A 28 6.11 5.70 -3.29
CA ALA A 28 5.71 7.06 -3.64
C ALA A 28 5.22 7.80 -2.40
N GLY A 29 5.76 8.99 -2.17
CA GLY A 29 5.29 9.85 -1.09
C GLY A 29 3.78 10.11 -1.17
N GLY A 30 3.12 10.24 -0.01
CA GLY A 30 1.66 10.40 0.10
C GLY A 30 1.10 11.73 -0.44
N GLN A 31 1.94 12.58 -1.03
CA GLN A 31 1.50 13.81 -1.67
C GLN A 31 1.29 13.60 -3.17
N ASP A 32 0.28 14.26 -3.70
CA ASP A 32 0.04 14.29 -5.14
C ASP A 32 1.22 14.94 -5.87
N SER A 33 1.90 14.15 -6.67
CA SER A 33 3.12 14.55 -7.38
C SER A 33 3.11 14.05 -8.82
N GLU A 34 3.92 14.66 -9.67
CA GLU A 34 4.10 14.20 -11.05
C GLU A 34 4.66 12.76 -11.07
N ALA A 35 5.57 12.42 -10.15
CA ALA A 35 6.11 11.08 -10.02
C ALA A 35 5.03 10.05 -9.71
N LEU A 36 4.17 10.30 -8.72
CA LEU A 36 3.04 9.43 -8.39
C LEU A 36 2.09 9.25 -9.59
N ARG A 37 1.66 10.35 -10.19
CA ARG A 37 0.73 10.30 -11.33
C ARG A 37 1.32 9.54 -12.51
N SER A 38 2.59 9.79 -12.85
CA SER A 38 3.26 9.10 -13.95
C SER A 38 3.49 7.61 -13.66
N ALA A 39 3.79 7.24 -12.40
CA ALA A 39 3.89 5.85 -11.98
C ALA A 39 2.55 5.11 -12.17
N MET A 40 1.45 5.69 -11.73
CA MET A 40 0.11 5.09 -11.85
C MET A 40 -0.28 4.81 -13.30
N THR A 41 0.28 5.53 -14.31
CA THR A 41 -0.01 5.28 -15.72
C THR A 41 0.57 3.97 -16.27
N VAL A 42 1.49 3.32 -15.55
CA VAL A 42 2.17 2.09 -15.97
C VAL A 42 2.19 1.01 -14.88
N ALA A 43 1.73 1.31 -13.68
CA ALA A 43 1.65 0.35 -12.60
C ALA A 43 0.64 -0.75 -12.93
N THR A 44 0.97 -1.99 -12.62
CA THR A 44 0.04 -3.13 -12.68
C THR A 44 -0.82 -3.20 -11.42
N HIS A 45 -0.24 -2.87 -10.29
CA HIS A 45 -0.87 -2.91 -8.98
C HIS A 45 -0.64 -1.61 -8.22
N LEU A 46 -1.65 -1.14 -7.52
CA LEU A 46 -1.59 0.01 -6.61
C LEU A 46 -2.12 -0.38 -5.25
N LEU A 47 -1.26 -0.39 -4.25
CA LEU A 47 -1.61 -0.62 -2.85
C LEU A 47 -1.73 0.71 -2.12
N LEU A 48 -2.85 0.92 -1.45
CA LEU A 48 -3.17 2.15 -0.73
C LEU A 48 -3.29 1.87 0.77
N PRO A 49 -2.27 2.17 1.58
CA PRO A 49 -2.33 1.97 3.03
C PRO A 49 -3.12 3.08 3.72
N PHE A 50 -4.04 2.69 4.61
CA PHE A 50 -4.81 3.60 5.46
C PHE A 50 -4.80 3.10 6.90
N ARG A 51 -4.66 4.00 7.86
CA ARG A 51 -4.90 3.69 9.27
C ARG A 51 -6.40 3.80 9.57
N PRO A 52 -6.95 3.04 10.54
CA PRO A 52 -8.36 3.15 10.93
C PRO A 52 -8.59 4.41 11.80
N LYS A 53 -8.19 5.57 11.27
CA LYS A 53 -8.29 6.88 11.93
C LYS A 53 -9.02 7.86 11.02
N ARG A 54 -9.92 8.67 11.59
CA ARG A 54 -10.72 9.65 10.84
C ARG A 54 -9.90 10.58 9.95
N ARG A 55 -8.69 10.94 10.37
CA ARG A 55 -7.81 11.82 9.59
C ARG A 55 -7.36 11.16 8.28
N ASP A 56 -6.97 9.91 8.35
CA ASP A 56 -6.51 9.16 7.18
C ASP A 56 -7.69 8.88 6.23
N LEU A 57 -8.85 8.51 6.76
CA LEU A 57 -10.05 8.27 5.96
C LEU A 57 -10.56 9.53 5.22
N LYS A 58 -10.28 10.73 5.73
CA LYS A 58 -10.59 11.98 5.01
C LYS A 58 -9.78 12.13 3.70
N THR A 59 -8.62 11.49 3.60
CA THR A 59 -7.82 11.53 2.36
C THR A 59 -8.42 10.68 1.24
N LEU A 60 -9.33 9.75 1.55
CA LEU A 60 -9.99 8.87 0.57
C LEU A 60 -10.67 9.65 -0.57
N VAL A 61 -11.26 10.81 -0.26
CA VAL A 61 -11.88 11.67 -1.29
C VAL A 61 -10.87 12.05 -2.37
N HIS A 62 -9.71 12.54 -1.97
CA HIS A 62 -8.65 12.94 -2.89
C HIS A 62 -8.02 11.75 -3.60
N VAL A 63 -7.68 10.70 -2.85
CA VAL A 63 -7.08 9.47 -3.40
C VAL A 63 -8.00 8.81 -4.42
N SER A 64 -9.31 8.71 -4.15
CA SER A 64 -10.27 8.13 -5.10
C SER A 64 -10.35 8.91 -6.41
N GLN A 65 -10.20 10.23 -6.38
CA GLN A 65 -10.14 11.06 -7.59
C GLN A 65 -8.88 10.77 -8.40
N LEU A 66 -7.71 10.68 -7.74
CA LEU A 66 -6.46 10.31 -8.42
C LEU A 66 -6.54 8.92 -9.05
N VAL A 67 -7.10 7.95 -8.33
CA VAL A 67 -7.32 6.59 -8.85
C VAL A 67 -8.23 6.60 -10.08
N LYS A 68 -9.33 7.36 -10.06
CA LYS A 68 -10.23 7.50 -11.23
C LYS A 68 -9.50 8.06 -12.45
N LEU A 69 -8.69 9.11 -12.26
CA LEU A 69 -7.89 9.70 -13.34
C LEU A 69 -6.85 8.71 -13.88
N ALA A 70 -6.17 7.99 -12.99
CA ALA A 70 -5.19 6.99 -13.39
C ALA A 70 -5.85 5.83 -14.17
N LYS A 71 -6.98 5.32 -13.71
CA LYS A 71 -7.73 4.25 -14.39
C LYS A 71 -8.29 4.66 -15.76
N ALA A 72 -8.52 5.94 -16.00
CA ALA A 72 -8.89 6.42 -17.33
C ALA A 72 -7.79 6.23 -18.38
N VAL A 73 -6.52 6.18 -17.94
CA VAL A 73 -5.33 5.98 -18.79
C VAL A 73 -4.78 4.55 -18.69
N ASN A 74 -4.98 3.91 -17.55
CA ASN A 74 -4.49 2.55 -17.22
C ASN A 74 -5.64 1.74 -16.59
N PRO A 75 -6.62 1.29 -17.38
CA PRO A 75 -7.82 0.60 -16.87
C PRO A 75 -7.53 -0.74 -16.21
N GLU A 76 -6.46 -1.43 -16.63
CA GLU A 76 -6.07 -2.75 -16.10
C GLU A 76 -5.36 -2.68 -14.74
N MET A 77 -5.04 -1.48 -14.24
CA MET A 77 -4.38 -1.34 -12.95
C MET A 77 -5.27 -1.89 -11.82
N LEU A 78 -4.79 -2.89 -11.09
CA LEU A 78 -5.44 -3.39 -9.88
C LEU A 78 -5.21 -2.41 -8.73
N VAL A 79 -6.28 -2.00 -8.09
CA VAL A 79 -6.21 -1.07 -6.95
C VAL A 79 -6.79 -1.75 -5.72
N ARG A 80 -6.02 -1.80 -4.64
CA ARG A 80 -6.44 -2.35 -3.35
C ARG A 80 -6.12 -1.40 -2.22
N GLY A 81 -7.04 -1.32 -1.25
CA GLY A 81 -6.79 -0.67 0.04
C GLY A 81 -6.27 -1.68 1.06
N VAL A 82 -5.39 -1.29 1.95
CA VAL A 82 -5.01 -2.09 3.12
C VAL A 82 -5.14 -1.26 4.39
N ILE A 83 -5.75 -1.83 5.42
CA ILE A 83 -5.86 -1.17 6.72
C ILE A 83 -4.64 -1.56 7.54
N THR A 84 -3.83 -0.56 7.87
CA THR A 84 -2.55 -0.71 8.57
C THR A 84 -2.60 -0.12 9.97
N GLN A 85 -1.62 -0.47 10.81
CA GLN A 85 -1.53 0.00 12.20
C GLN A 85 -2.86 -0.19 12.96
N CYS A 86 -3.51 -1.32 12.73
CA CYS A 86 -4.76 -1.67 13.37
C CYS A 86 -4.59 -1.86 14.87
N PRO A 87 -5.59 -1.49 15.69
CA PRO A 87 -5.58 -1.82 17.10
C PRO A 87 -5.69 -3.33 17.30
N THR A 88 -4.95 -3.86 18.27
CA THR A 88 -4.97 -5.28 18.63
C THR A 88 -6.09 -5.66 19.60
N LEU A 89 -6.76 -4.67 20.22
CA LEU A 89 -7.82 -4.89 21.19
C LEU A 89 -9.14 -5.28 20.50
N PRO A 90 -9.78 -6.39 20.90
CA PRO A 90 -11.05 -6.83 20.32
C PRO A 90 -12.16 -5.78 20.36
N SER A 91 -12.21 -4.95 21.40
CA SER A 91 -13.17 -3.86 21.53
C SER A 91 -13.05 -2.76 20.47
N GLN A 92 -11.96 -2.75 19.71
CA GLN A 92 -11.70 -1.77 18.65
C GLN A 92 -11.84 -2.33 17.23
N THR A 93 -12.25 -3.59 17.08
CA THR A 93 -12.45 -4.26 15.77
C THR A 93 -13.40 -3.48 14.88
N GLN A 94 -14.44 -2.85 15.46
CA GLN A 94 -15.40 -2.05 14.68
C GLN A 94 -14.72 -0.95 13.87
N ARG A 95 -13.65 -0.33 14.40
CA ARG A 95 -12.90 0.70 13.67
C ARG A 95 -12.25 0.19 12.37
N ILE A 96 -11.84 -1.07 12.37
CA ILE A 96 -11.24 -1.73 11.20
C ILE A 96 -12.32 -1.96 10.15
N LEU A 97 -13.48 -2.46 10.58
CA LEU A 97 -14.63 -2.67 9.69
C LEU A 97 -15.11 -1.35 9.08
N ASP A 98 -15.28 -0.31 9.91
CA ASP A 98 -15.68 1.03 9.44
C ASP A 98 -14.67 1.59 8.42
N ALA A 99 -13.37 1.33 8.61
CA ALA A 99 -12.34 1.77 7.68
C ALA A 99 -12.40 1.02 6.35
N LYS A 100 -12.65 -0.29 6.36
CA LYS A 100 -12.86 -1.08 5.14
C LYS A 100 -14.10 -0.62 4.39
N GLU A 101 -15.21 -0.41 5.09
CA GLU A 101 -16.46 0.11 4.51
C GLU A 101 -16.25 1.50 3.89
N ALA A 102 -15.49 2.37 4.56
CA ALA A 102 -15.14 3.66 4.01
C ALA A 102 -14.36 3.53 2.70
N CYS A 103 -13.34 2.64 2.62
CA CYS A 103 -12.61 2.39 1.38
C CYS A 103 -13.56 1.95 0.25
N GLN A 104 -14.44 0.98 0.52
CA GLN A 104 -15.43 0.49 -0.47
C GLN A 104 -16.35 1.61 -0.95
N SER A 105 -16.82 2.47 -0.07
CA SER A 105 -17.71 3.60 -0.42
C SER A 105 -17.06 4.59 -1.39
N PHE A 106 -15.72 4.65 -1.43
CA PHE A 106 -14.96 5.44 -2.39
C PHE A 106 -14.47 4.63 -3.61
N GLY A 107 -14.93 3.39 -3.77
CA GLY A 107 -14.58 2.53 -4.91
C GLY A 107 -13.16 1.95 -4.83
N ILE A 108 -12.59 1.87 -3.62
CA ILE A 108 -11.31 1.23 -3.34
C ILE A 108 -11.60 -0.08 -2.61
N GLU A 109 -11.35 -1.21 -3.27
CA GLU A 109 -11.57 -2.53 -2.68
C GLU A 109 -10.53 -2.81 -1.60
N PRO A 110 -10.93 -2.99 -0.32
CA PRO A 110 -9.98 -3.28 0.75
C PRO A 110 -9.61 -4.76 0.75
N LEU A 111 -8.34 -5.05 1.06
CA LEU A 111 -7.87 -6.40 1.35
C LEU A 111 -8.53 -6.94 2.62
N GLN A 112 -8.66 -8.27 2.72
CA GLN A 112 -9.06 -8.93 3.96
C GLN A 112 -7.93 -8.84 4.99
N SER A 113 -6.70 -9.00 4.54
CA SER A 113 -5.49 -8.84 5.33
C SER A 113 -5.36 -7.44 5.89
N ILE A 114 -4.82 -7.35 7.10
CA ILE A 114 -4.52 -6.11 7.82
C ILE A 114 -3.16 -6.23 8.46
N THR A 115 -2.54 -5.10 8.81
CA THR A 115 -1.38 -5.11 9.70
C THR A 115 -1.69 -4.38 11.01
N CYS A 116 -1.29 -4.96 12.13
CA CYS A 116 -1.53 -4.38 13.46
C CYS A 116 -0.41 -3.42 13.87
N ASN A 117 -0.72 -2.55 14.82
CA ASN A 117 0.29 -1.68 15.42
C ASN A 117 1.19 -2.50 16.35
N ARG A 118 2.44 -2.74 15.95
CA ARG A 118 3.43 -3.55 16.67
C ARG A 118 4.80 -2.88 16.64
N ASN A 119 5.53 -2.95 17.72
CA ASN A 119 6.86 -2.35 17.83
C ASN A 119 7.87 -2.96 16.84
N VAL A 120 7.70 -4.23 16.47
CA VAL A 120 8.60 -4.93 15.53
C VAL A 120 8.75 -4.21 14.19
N TYR A 121 7.76 -3.42 13.76
CA TYR A 121 7.88 -2.63 12.53
C TYR A 121 8.88 -1.49 12.69
N ASP A 122 8.85 -0.80 13.83
CA ASP A 122 9.79 0.29 14.14
C ASP A 122 11.19 -0.28 14.40
N ASP A 123 11.28 -1.39 15.17
CA ASP A 123 12.55 -2.07 15.47
C ASP A 123 13.24 -2.59 14.19
N ALA A 124 12.47 -3.12 13.22
CA ALA A 124 13.01 -3.59 11.96
C ALA A 124 13.56 -2.44 11.10
N ASP A 125 12.85 -1.31 11.05
CA ASP A 125 13.26 -0.12 10.31
C ASP A 125 14.57 0.46 10.87
N GLU A 126 14.68 0.60 12.20
CA GLU A 126 15.90 1.08 12.87
C GLU A 126 17.12 0.21 12.56
N ASN A 127 16.93 -1.11 12.43
CA ASN A 127 18.00 -2.06 12.12
C ASN A 127 18.26 -2.26 10.62
N GLY A 128 17.49 -1.60 9.75
CA GLY A 128 17.56 -1.79 8.30
C GLY A 128 17.22 -3.21 7.85
N SER A 129 16.40 -3.91 8.64
CA SER A 129 15.92 -5.27 8.39
C SER A 129 14.45 -5.28 7.97
N SER A 130 13.91 -6.44 7.68
CA SER A 130 12.50 -6.67 7.38
C SER A 130 11.81 -7.37 8.54
N VAL A 131 10.54 -7.09 8.74
CA VAL A 131 9.69 -7.84 9.67
C VAL A 131 9.68 -9.35 9.35
N LEU A 132 9.88 -9.72 8.07
CA LEU A 132 9.98 -11.12 7.65
C LEU A 132 11.26 -11.81 8.18
N GLU A 133 12.28 -11.04 8.55
CA GLU A 133 13.54 -11.51 9.13
C GLU A 133 13.51 -11.52 10.67
N ALA A 134 12.50 -10.86 11.26
CA ALA A 134 12.35 -10.81 12.71
C ALA A 134 11.88 -12.16 13.28
N GLU A 135 12.60 -12.67 14.26
CA GLU A 135 12.23 -13.92 14.97
C GLU A 135 11.27 -13.67 16.15
N THR A 136 11.10 -12.40 16.54
CA THR A 136 10.45 -12.02 17.80
C THR A 136 8.92 -11.89 17.71
N ASP A 137 8.35 -11.63 16.54
CA ASP A 137 6.90 -11.47 16.35
C ASP A 137 6.38 -12.23 15.11
N LEU A 138 6.09 -13.51 15.31
CA LEU A 138 5.55 -14.37 14.26
C LEU A 138 4.22 -13.88 13.69
N LYS A 139 3.40 -13.19 14.49
CA LYS A 139 2.11 -12.64 14.02
C LYS A 139 2.31 -11.50 13.05
N ALA A 140 3.30 -10.63 13.28
CA ALA A 140 3.63 -9.57 12.33
C ALA A 140 4.12 -10.14 10.99
N LYS A 141 4.92 -11.21 11.05
CA LYS A 141 5.35 -11.93 9.86
C LYS A 141 4.17 -12.52 9.08
N GLU A 142 3.28 -13.25 9.75
CA GLU A 142 2.07 -13.83 9.16
C GLU A 142 1.16 -12.75 8.54
N GLU A 143 1.01 -11.58 9.19
CA GLU A 143 0.23 -10.45 8.67
C GLU A 143 0.81 -9.95 7.33
N VAL A 144 2.13 -9.80 7.23
CA VAL A 144 2.79 -9.34 6.00
C VAL A 144 2.75 -10.40 4.90
N GLU A 145 3.01 -11.66 5.24
CA GLU A 145 2.95 -12.78 4.29
C GLU A 145 1.53 -12.91 3.69
N SER A 146 0.49 -12.86 4.55
CA SER A 146 -0.91 -12.90 4.12
C SER A 146 -1.29 -11.72 3.23
N LEU A 147 -0.80 -10.51 3.58
CA LEU A 147 -1.03 -9.31 2.79
C LEU A 147 -0.42 -9.43 1.40
N VAL A 148 0.83 -9.89 1.32
CA VAL A 148 1.53 -10.06 0.03
C VAL A 148 0.85 -11.12 -0.82
N ALA A 149 0.49 -12.27 -0.22
CA ALA A 149 -0.20 -13.34 -0.92
C ALA A 149 -1.55 -12.88 -1.48
N GLU A 150 -2.36 -12.17 -0.69
CA GLU A 150 -3.66 -11.65 -1.13
C GLU A 150 -3.51 -10.55 -2.20
N PHE A 151 -2.54 -9.64 -2.04
CA PHE A 151 -2.38 -8.51 -2.94
C PHE A 151 -1.84 -8.93 -4.32
N LEU A 152 -0.93 -9.89 -4.35
CA LEU A 152 -0.34 -10.39 -5.59
C LEU A 152 -1.07 -11.61 -6.17
N GLU A 153 -2.11 -12.09 -5.48
CA GLU A 153 -2.91 -13.26 -5.89
C GLU A 153 -2.05 -14.53 -6.09
N VAL A 154 -1.07 -14.75 -5.17
CA VAL A 154 -0.12 -15.87 -5.20
C VAL A 154 -0.27 -16.81 -4.00
#